data_9b472ef0f95c7a6abd72762c5e8e65d5
#
_entry.id   9b472ef0f95c7a6abd72762c5e8e65d5
#
_cell.length_a   1.000
_cell.length_b   1.000
_cell.length_c   1.000
_cell.angle_alpha   90.00
_cell.angle_beta   90.00
_cell.angle_gamma   90.00
#
_symmetry.space_group_name_H-M   'P 1'
#
loop_
_entity.id
_entity.type
_entity.pdbx_description
1 polymer ?
#
loop_
_entity_poly.entity_id
_entity_poly.type
_entity_poly.pdbx_seq_one_letter_code
_entity_poly.pdbx_strand_id
1 'polypeptide(L)'
;MNLFATIRSQKKYLPAALAAAGAAVMLFAPSPAAKAAVLALLSLGFWATALMPEHITALLFFLLALLFSVTSSDIVFSGFSSAAVWLVFGGLIIGSAISATGLGARTARTAASWLHGSYLKIISGLVAASLLFSFLMPSAMGRVVLLTPIALSIADHFGFHEGRKGRTGILLAVILGTYIPAFGILPANVPNMVLAGMAETQYHLSILYGSYLLLHFPFLSLIKAVLIVGFILFLYPDQPAAIASQEQSRMEPFSRSERMLTAVLLTMLALWMTDFLHHVSPAWIALGGAVLLLLPGVEIVSTAQFNQKIKWSS
;
A
#
# COMPACT_ATOMS: atom_id res chain seq x y z
N MET A 1 -36.02 -17.43 24.01
CA MET A 1 -34.78 -16.92 24.62
C MET A 1 -33.67 -17.17 23.61
N ASN A 2 -33.15 -16.04 22.98
CA ASN A 2 -32.46 -16.06 21.70
C ASN A 2 -31.05 -16.66 21.77
N LEU A 3 -30.88 -17.87 21.26
CA LEU A 3 -29.57 -18.55 21.07
C LEU A 3 -28.56 -17.66 20.30
N PHE A 4 -29.02 -16.90 19.29
CA PHE A 4 -28.23 -15.94 18.53
C PHE A 4 -27.69 -14.77 19.36
N ALA A 5 -28.44 -14.29 20.37
CA ALA A 5 -27.98 -13.24 21.27
C ALA A 5 -26.88 -13.76 22.20
N THR A 6 -26.99 -14.99 22.67
CA THR A 6 -25.99 -15.64 23.54
C THR A 6 -24.69 -15.91 22.77
N ILE A 7 -24.78 -16.39 21.51
CA ILE A 7 -23.60 -16.61 20.65
C ILE A 7 -22.89 -15.29 20.32
N ARG A 8 -23.66 -14.21 20.10
CA ARG A 8 -23.10 -12.89 19.81
C ARG A 8 -22.45 -12.25 21.04
N SER A 9 -22.97 -12.50 22.25
CA SER A 9 -22.38 -12.02 23.50
C SER A 9 -21.10 -12.77 23.84
N GLN A 10 -21.00 -14.08 23.58
CA GLN A 10 -19.80 -14.86 23.79
C GLN A 10 -18.67 -14.45 22.86
N LYS A 11 -18.95 -14.08 21.61
CA LYS A 11 -17.94 -13.57 20.66
C LYS A 11 -17.26 -12.28 21.15
N LYS A 12 -17.93 -11.47 21.96
CA LYS A 12 -17.39 -10.22 22.50
C LYS A 12 -16.23 -10.45 23.49
N TYR A 13 -16.25 -11.53 24.25
CA TYR A 13 -15.23 -11.83 25.27
C TYR A 13 -14.17 -12.81 24.78
N LEU A 14 -14.36 -13.41 23.61
CA LEU A 14 -13.43 -14.40 23.04
C LEU A 14 -12.00 -13.83 22.86
N PRO A 15 -11.78 -12.60 22.36
CA PRO A 15 -10.44 -12.04 22.24
C PRO A 15 -9.74 -11.91 23.59
N ALA A 16 -10.45 -11.42 24.60
CA ALA A 16 -9.90 -11.27 25.94
C ALA A 16 -9.57 -12.63 26.59
N ALA A 17 -10.42 -13.63 26.40
CA ALA A 17 -10.18 -14.99 26.87
C ALA A 17 -8.96 -15.63 26.19
N LEU A 18 -8.81 -15.46 24.88
CA LEU A 18 -7.65 -15.96 24.14
C LEU A 18 -6.36 -15.22 24.54
N ALA A 19 -6.42 -13.91 24.75
CA ALA A 19 -5.29 -13.14 25.24
C ALA A 19 -4.86 -13.60 26.64
N ALA A 20 -5.82 -13.82 27.55
CA ALA A 20 -5.56 -14.34 28.90
C ALA A 20 -5.00 -15.76 28.85
N ALA A 21 -5.52 -16.63 28.00
CA ALA A 21 -4.99 -17.98 27.81
C ALA A 21 -3.56 -17.97 27.26
N GLY A 22 -3.28 -17.12 26.27
CA GLY A 22 -1.93 -16.92 25.75
C GLY A 22 -0.96 -16.41 26.82
N ALA A 23 -1.38 -15.43 27.62
CA ALA A 23 -0.61 -14.93 28.76
C ALA A 23 -0.35 -16.03 29.79
N ALA A 24 -1.35 -16.83 30.12
CA ALA A 24 -1.19 -17.98 31.03
C ALA A 24 -0.18 -19.00 30.48
N VAL A 25 -0.24 -19.34 29.20
CA VAL A 25 0.75 -20.23 28.57
C VAL A 25 2.16 -19.63 28.61
N MET A 26 2.30 -18.32 28.43
CA MET A 26 3.61 -17.64 28.50
C MET A 26 4.22 -17.67 29.91
N LEU A 27 3.41 -17.73 31.00
CA LEU A 27 3.91 -17.91 32.37
C LEU A 27 4.66 -19.22 32.57
N PHE A 28 4.20 -20.28 31.88
CA PHE A 28 4.78 -21.62 31.97
C PHE A 28 5.74 -21.96 30.85
N ALA A 29 5.92 -21.06 29.89
CA ALA A 29 6.80 -21.29 28.73
C ALA A 29 8.28 -21.38 29.19
N PRO A 30 9.00 -22.43 28.78
CA PRO A 30 10.32 -22.75 29.33
C PRO A 30 11.46 -21.85 28.84
N SER A 31 11.24 -21.10 27.78
CA SER A 31 12.27 -20.25 27.17
C SER A 31 11.72 -18.98 26.58
N PRO A 32 12.54 -17.92 26.40
CA PRO A 32 12.14 -16.71 25.65
C PRO A 32 11.65 -17.01 24.23
N ALA A 33 12.25 -17.98 23.55
CA ALA A 33 11.83 -18.41 22.22
C ALA A 33 10.42 -19.03 22.22
N ALA A 34 10.08 -19.83 23.24
CA ALA A 34 8.75 -20.40 23.40
C ALA A 34 7.71 -19.29 23.68
N LYS A 35 8.04 -18.30 24.52
CA LYS A 35 7.19 -17.13 24.76
C LYS A 35 6.98 -16.32 23.49
N ALA A 36 8.04 -16.07 22.72
CA ALA A 36 7.97 -15.38 21.44
C ALA A 36 7.07 -16.11 20.43
N ALA A 37 7.17 -17.45 20.37
CA ALA A 37 6.31 -18.26 19.50
C ALA A 37 4.83 -18.14 19.88
N VAL A 38 4.50 -18.24 21.18
CA VAL A 38 3.12 -18.06 21.67
C VAL A 38 2.59 -16.67 21.32
N LEU A 39 3.38 -15.63 21.55
CA LEU A 39 3.02 -14.25 21.27
C LEU A 39 2.79 -14.02 19.77
N ALA A 40 3.67 -14.57 18.92
CA ALA A 40 3.53 -14.49 17.47
C ALA A 40 2.26 -15.21 16.98
N LEU A 41 2.01 -16.44 17.44
CA LEU A 41 0.82 -17.21 17.06
C LEU A 41 -0.46 -16.52 17.53
N LEU A 42 -0.48 -15.94 18.73
CA LEU A 42 -1.62 -15.21 19.26
C LEU A 42 -1.92 -13.97 18.39
N SER A 43 -0.90 -13.19 18.06
CA SER A 43 -1.03 -11.97 17.25
C SER A 43 -1.46 -12.29 15.83
N LEU A 44 -0.85 -13.29 15.19
CA LEU A 44 -1.24 -13.79 13.86
C LEU A 44 -2.68 -14.32 13.86
N GLY A 45 -3.07 -15.03 14.92
CA GLY A 45 -4.43 -15.52 15.09
C GLY A 45 -5.46 -14.38 15.16
N PHE A 46 -5.17 -13.31 15.90
CA PHE A 46 -6.06 -12.14 15.94
C PHE A 46 -6.14 -11.40 14.61
N TRP A 47 -5.05 -11.25 13.90
CA TRP A 47 -5.05 -10.62 12.57
C TRP A 47 -5.78 -11.48 11.54
N ALA A 48 -5.52 -12.78 11.50
CA ALA A 48 -6.15 -13.69 10.53
C ALA A 48 -7.66 -13.82 10.74
N THR A 49 -8.13 -13.74 11.98
CA THR A 49 -9.54 -13.89 12.34
C THR A 49 -10.30 -12.56 12.43
N ALA A 50 -9.59 -11.44 12.40
CA ALA A 50 -10.14 -10.10 12.65
C ALA A 50 -11.01 -10.02 13.94
N LEU A 51 -10.69 -10.85 14.94
CA LEU A 51 -11.41 -10.89 16.23
C LEU A 51 -11.18 -9.61 17.04
N MET A 52 -10.08 -8.92 16.78
CA MET A 52 -9.69 -7.68 17.45
C MET A 52 -9.15 -6.68 16.43
N PRO A 53 -9.37 -5.37 16.60
CA PRO A 53 -8.76 -4.35 15.76
C PRO A 53 -7.23 -4.47 15.73
N GLU A 54 -6.62 -4.22 14.57
CA GLU A 54 -5.18 -4.44 14.34
C GLU A 54 -4.31 -3.64 15.31
N HIS A 55 -4.66 -2.38 15.60
CA HIS A 55 -3.94 -1.53 16.54
C HIS A 55 -3.99 -2.05 17.98
N ILE A 56 -5.12 -2.65 18.40
CA ILE A 56 -5.24 -3.24 19.74
C ILE A 56 -4.39 -4.51 19.82
N THR A 57 -4.38 -5.33 18.75
CA THR A 57 -3.49 -6.50 18.67
C THR A 57 -2.03 -6.08 18.76
N ALA A 58 -1.62 -5.01 18.09
CA ALA A 58 -0.26 -4.49 18.16
C ALA A 58 0.11 -3.99 19.57
N LEU A 59 -0.78 -3.23 20.22
CA LEU A 59 -0.56 -2.78 21.59
C LEU A 59 -0.47 -3.96 22.59
N LEU A 60 -1.32 -4.95 22.40
CA LEU A 60 -1.28 -6.18 23.20
C LEU A 60 0.03 -6.95 22.99
N PHE A 61 0.51 -7.02 21.73
CA PHE A 61 1.80 -7.62 21.44
C PHE A 61 2.94 -6.94 22.21
N PHE A 62 3.04 -5.61 22.15
CA PHE A 62 4.06 -4.86 22.88
C PHE A 62 3.93 -5.06 24.40
N LEU A 63 2.72 -4.98 24.93
CA LEU A 63 2.47 -5.17 26.35
C LEU A 63 2.92 -6.56 26.83
N LEU A 64 2.50 -7.60 26.14
CA LEU A 64 2.84 -8.99 26.53
C LEU A 64 4.34 -9.28 26.33
N ALA A 65 4.96 -8.76 25.26
CA ALA A 65 6.39 -8.91 25.03
C ALA A 65 7.23 -8.36 26.19
N LEU A 66 6.85 -7.19 26.71
CA LEU A 66 7.54 -6.55 27.83
C LEU A 66 7.18 -7.19 29.17
N LEU A 67 5.89 -7.43 29.43
CA LEU A 67 5.42 -8.00 30.70
C LEU A 67 6.03 -9.38 30.99
N PHE A 68 6.13 -10.21 29.95
CA PHE A 68 6.71 -11.56 30.07
C PHE A 68 8.22 -11.61 29.77
N SER A 69 8.86 -10.46 29.62
CA SER A 69 10.29 -10.35 29.32
C SER A 69 10.72 -11.29 28.20
N VAL A 70 9.98 -11.27 27.08
CA VAL A 70 10.29 -12.07 25.88
C VAL A 70 11.66 -11.68 25.35
N THR A 71 11.92 -10.36 25.33
CA THR A 71 13.21 -9.76 24.98
C THR A 71 13.29 -8.36 25.59
N SER A 72 14.43 -7.67 25.41
CA SER A 72 14.63 -6.31 25.93
C SER A 72 13.71 -5.28 25.24
N SER A 73 13.39 -4.18 25.93
CA SER A 73 12.60 -3.07 25.37
C SER A 73 13.19 -2.51 24.09
N ASP A 74 14.53 -2.43 24.01
CA ASP A 74 15.23 -1.90 22.84
C ASP A 74 14.96 -2.75 21.58
N ILE A 75 14.89 -4.07 21.75
CA ILE A 75 14.55 -5.00 20.67
C ILE A 75 13.05 -4.91 20.34
N VAL A 76 12.18 -4.89 21.37
CA VAL A 76 10.72 -4.79 21.18
C VAL A 76 10.35 -3.54 20.39
N PHE A 77 10.99 -2.41 20.66
CA PHE A 77 10.73 -1.13 20.00
C PHE A 77 11.71 -0.78 18.87
N SER A 78 12.64 -1.67 18.52
CA SER A 78 13.65 -1.41 17.47
C SER A 78 13.04 -1.00 16.13
N GLY A 79 11.82 -1.48 15.84
CA GLY A 79 11.09 -1.09 14.64
C GLY A 79 10.86 0.43 14.53
N PHE A 80 10.64 1.12 15.65
CA PHE A 80 10.40 2.58 15.65
C PHE A 80 11.64 3.40 15.31
N SER A 81 12.83 2.86 15.55
CA SER A 81 14.10 3.49 15.17
C SER A 81 14.53 3.14 13.75
N SER A 82 13.86 2.19 13.08
CA SER A 82 14.21 1.81 11.72
C SER A 82 13.79 2.85 10.68
N ALA A 83 14.59 3.03 9.64
CA ALA A 83 14.25 3.87 8.50
C ALA A 83 12.93 3.47 7.83
N ALA A 84 12.54 2.20 7.92
CA ALA A 84 11.30 1.68 7.33
C ALA A 84 10.05 2.37 7.87
N VAL A 85 9.95 2.61 9.17
CA VAL A 85 8.79 3.30 9.79
C VAL A 85 8.64 4.71 9.23
N TRP A 86 9.74 5.44 9.09
CA TRP A 86 9.74 6.79 8.53
C TRP A 86 9.43 6.82 7.05
N LEU A 87 9.83 5.78 6.30
CA LEU A 87 9.45 5.61 4.90
C LEU A 87 7.93 5.37 4.76
N VAL A 88 7.35 4.51 5.60
CA VAL A 88 5.88 4.29 5.65
C VAL A 88 5.16 5.59 6.00
N PHE A 89 5.60 6.28 7.04
CA PHE A 89 5.01 7.53 7.51
C PHE A 89 5.03 8.61 6.42
N GLY A 90 6.21 8.85 5.82
CA GLY A 90 6.35 9.75 4.68
C GLY A 90 5.45 9.38 3.51
N GLY A 91 5.40 8.08 3.19
CA GLY A 91 4.54 7.54 2.13
C GLY A 91 3.05 7.77 2.36
N LEU A 92 2.56 7.66 3.59
CA LEU A 92 1.16 7.97 3.94
C LEU A 92 0.81 9.45 3.72
N ILE A 93 1.71 10.35 4.09
CA ILE A 93 1.54 11.80 3.87
C ILE A 93 1.51 12.12 2.37
N ILE A 94 2.46 11.57 1.62
CA ILE A 94 2.53 11.72 0.16
C ILE A 94 1.26 11.18 -0.51
N GLY A 95 0.81 9.99 -0.13
CA GLY A 95 -0.44 9.40 -0.63
C GLY A 95 -1.65 10.26 -0.31
N SER A 96 -1.67 10.91 0.86
CA SER A 96 -2.72 11.86 1.24
C SER A 96 -2.68 13.13 0.38
N ALA A 97 -1.48 13.66 0.09
CA ALA A 97 -1.29 14.81 -0.79
C ALA A 97 -1.76 14.53 -2.22
N ILE A 98 -1.42 13.37 -2.78
CA ILE A 98 -1.86 12.94 -4.12
C ILE A 98 -3.39 12.89 -4.20
N SER A 99 -4.02 12.38 -3.14
CA SER A 99 -5.49 12.32 -3.06
C SER A 99 -6.13 13.70 -2.87
N ALA A 100 -5.53 14.57 -2.04
CA ALA A 100 -6.08 15.89 -1.71
C ALA A 100 -6.00 16.86 -2.90
N THR A 101 -4.92 16.81 -3.68
CA THR A 101 -4.72 17.68 -4.85
C THR A 101 -5.52 17.22 -6.07
N GLY A 102 -5.98 15.98 -6.11
CA GLY A 102 -6.58 15.39 -7.31
C GLY A 102 -5.58 14.99 -8.39
N LEU A 103 -4.26 15.15 -8.14
CA LEU A 103 -3.20 14.79 -9.10
C LEU A 103 -3.31 13.33 -9.54
N GLY A 104 -3.62 12.42 -8.61
CA GLY A 104 -3.82 11.03 -8.92
C GLY A 104 -4.97 10.79 -9.90
N ALA A 105 -6.12 11.44 -9.69
CA ALA A 105 -7.26 11.32 -10.59
C ALA A 105 -6.97 11.92 -11.97
N ARG A 106 -6.21 13.02 -12.05
CA ARG A 106 -5.77 13.63 -13.30
C ARG A 106 -4.86 12.69 -14.09
N THR A 107 -3.79 12.19 -13.46
CA THR A 107 -2.82 11.29 -14.12
C THR A 107 -3.50 10.00 -14.59
N ALA A 108 -4.42 9.45 -13.79
CA ALA A 108 -5.18 8.27 -14.19
C ALA A 108 -6.13 8.55 -15.37
N ARG A 109 -6.80 9.71 -15.42
CA ARG A 109 -7.60 10.12 -16.60
C ARG A 109 -6.73 10.32 -17.85
N THR A 110 -5.54 10.92 -17.70
CA THR A 110 -4.59 11.05 -18.79
C THR A 110 -4.15 9.69 -19.31
N ALA A 111 -3.81 8.75 -18.44
CA ALA A 111 -3.49 7.38 -18.82
C ALA A 111 -4.67 6.70 -19.53
N ALA A 112 -5.89 6.88 -19.04
CA ALA A 112 -7.11 6.33 -19.62
C ALA A 112 -7.37 6.86 -21.03
N SER A 113 -7.04 8.12 -21.31
CA SER A 113 -7.24 8.72 -22.65
C SER A 113 -6.35 8.08 -23.74
N TRP A 114 -5.33 7.33 -23.37
CA TRP A 114 -4.47 6.58 -24.31
C TRP A 114 -4.96 5.15 -24.54
N LEU A 115 -5.96 4.69 -23.78
CA LEU A 115 -6.48 3.32 -23.83
C LEU A 115 -7.58 3.19 -24.89
N HIS A 116 -7.26 3.35 -26.16
CA HIS A 116 -8.23 3.22 -27.25
C HIS A 116 -8.01 1.93 -28.04
N GLY A 117 -9.10 1.31 -28.49
CA GLY A 117 -9.09 0.21 -29.45
C GLY A 117 -9.41 -1.15 -28.89
N SER A 118 -8.42 -2.03 -28.68
CA SER A 118 -8.66 -3.43 -28.31
C SER A 118 -8.67 -3.67 -26.81
N TYR A 119 -9.34 -4.73 -26.39
CA TYR A 119 -9.34 -5.18 -24.99
C TYR A 119 -7.92 -5.41 -24.44
N LEU A 120 -7.00 -5.96 -25.27
CA LEU A 120 -5.58 -6.07 -24.94
C LEU A 120 -4.98 -4.72 -24.53
N LYS A 121 -5.24 -3.65 -25.30
CA LYS A 121 -4.70 -2.31 -24.99
C LYS A 121 -5.26 -1.75 -23.69
N ILE A 122 -6.54 -2.00 -23.41
CA ILE A 122 -7.18 -1.57 -22.17
C ILE A 122 -6.54 -2.28 -20.97
N ILE A 123 -6.43 -3.61 -21.01
CA ILE A 123 -5.85 -4.40 -19.91
C ILE A 123 -4.37 -4.05 -19.71
N SER A 124 -3.56 -4.07 -20.79
CA SER A 124 -2.13 -3.75 -20.68
C SER A 124 -1.88 -2.32 -20.20
N GLY A 125 -2.66 -1.38 -20.68
CA GLY A 125 -2.54 0.02 -20.26
C GLY A 125 -2.95 0.24 -18.79
N LEU A 126 -3.97 -0.44 -18.30
CA LEU A 126 -4.35 -0.37 -16.88
C LEU A 126 -3.28 -0.99 -15.97
N VAL A 127 -2.71 -2.13 -16.36
CA VAL A 127 -1.60 -2.75 -15.62
C VAL A 127 -0.36 -1.84 -15.65
N ALA A 128 -0.03 -1.27 -16.81
CA ALA A 128 1.08 -0.32 -16.94
C ALA A 128 0.87 0.96 -16.12
N ALA A 129 -0.33 1.54 -16.16
CA ALA A 129 -0.69 2.68 -15.33
C ALA A 129 -0.57 2.35 -13.83
N SER A 130 -1.09 1.21 -13.39
CA SER A 130 -0.98 0.74 -12.00
C SER A 130 0.47 0.59 -11.56
N LEU A 131 1.33 0.06 -12.43
CA LEU A 131 2.76 -0.06 -12.19
C LEU A 131 3.45 1.30 -12.12
N LEU A 132 3.14 2.23 -13.03
CA LEU A 132 3.70 3.59 -13.01
C LEU A 132 3.29 4.35 -11.74
N PHE A 133 2.04 4.19 -11.29
CA PHE A 133 1.60 4.76 -10.03
C PHE A 133 2.35 4.20 -8.81
N SER A 134 2.92 3.01 -8.91
CA SER A 134 3.73 2.42 -7.83
C SER A 134 5.03 3.19 -7.56
N PHE A 135 5.55 3.94 -8.51
CA PHE A 135 6.69 4.83 -8.31
C PHE A 135 6.31 6.13 -7.58
N LEU A 136 5.06 6.55 -7.71
CA LEU A 136 4.60 7.85 -7.19
C LEU A 136 3.90 7.72 -5.85
N MET A 137 3.16 6.62 -5.65
CA MET A 137 2.27 6.45 -4.50
C MET A 137 2.61 5.17 -3.73
N PRO A 138 3.21 5.29 -2.53
CA PRO A 138 3.68 4.13 -1.74
C PRO A 138 2.57 3.24 -1.18
N SER A 139 1.29 3.64 -1.27
CA SER A 139 0.16 2.89 -0.74
C SER A 139 -0.56 2.09 -1.82
N ALA A 140 -0.45 0.76 -1.79
CA ALA A 140 -1.17 -0.12 -2.72
C ALA A 140 -2.70 0.04 -2.59
N MET A 141 -3.23 0.09 -1.37
CA MET A 141 -4.66 0.33 -1.14
C MET A 141 -5.11 1.69 -1.69
N GLY A 142 -4.32 2.75 -1.47
CA GLY A 142 -4.61 4.07 -2.01
C GLY A 142 -4.67 4.07 -3.55
N ARG A 143 -3.77 3.34 -4.21
CA ARG A 143 -3.79 3.18 -5.68
C ARG A 143 -5.04 2.44 -6.15
N VAL A 144 -5.45 1.36 -5.49
CA VAL A 144 -6.67 0.63 -5.84
C VAL A 144 -7.90 1.52 -5.70
N VAL A 145 -8.05 2.19 -4.57
CA VAL A 145 -9.19 3.12 -4.33
C VAL A 145 -9.24 4.23 -5.37
N LEU A 146 -8.08 4.75 -5.79
CA LEU A 146 -7.97 5.79 -6.81
C LEU A 146 -8.32 5.28 -8.21
N LEU A 147 -7.78 4.13 -8.60
CA LEU A 147 -7.88 3.62 -9.98
C LEU A 147 -9.20 2.88 -10.24
N THR A 148 -9.83 2.31 -9.22
CA THR A 148 -11.07 1.53 -9.38
C THR A 148 -12.23 2.33 -10.02
N PRO A 149 -12.58 3.55 -9.57
CA PRO A 149 -13.62 4.34 -10.22
C PRO A 149 -13.31 4.65 -11.68
N ILE A 150 -12.04 4.87 -12.00
CA ILE A 150 -11.58 5.14 -13.35
C ILE A 150 -11.69 3.89 -14.22
N ALA A 151 -11.30 2.74 -13.69
CA ALA A 151 -11.45 1.46 -14.36
C ALA A 151 -12.92 1.12 -14.65
N LEU A 152 -13.81 1.41 -13.70
CA LEU A 152 -15.26 1.26 -13.89
C LEU A 152 -15.79 2.20 -14.99
N SER A 153 -15.36 3.47 -14.99
CA SER A 153 -15.73 4.42 -16.02
C SER A 153 -15.23 3.97 -17.41
N ILE A 154 -14.00 3.42 -17.49
CA ILE A 154 -13.46 2.83 -18.74
C ILE A 154 -14.32 1.61 -19.15
N ALA A 155 -14.68 0.74 -18.21
CA ALA A 155 -15.50 -0.41 -18.49
C ALA A 155 -16.87 0.00 -19.07
N ASP A 156 -17.54 0.96 -18.43
CA ASP A 156 -18.83 1.48 -18.89
C ASP A 156 -18.71 2.14 -20.27
N HIS A 157 -17.66 2.95 -20.48
CA HIS A 157 -17.39 3.62 -21.77
C HIS A 157 -17.20 2.61 -22.90
N PHE A 158 -16.53 1.50 -22.69
CA PHE A 158 -16.30 0.46 -23.69
C PHE A 158 -17.39 -0.63 -23.73
N GLY A 159 -18.52 -0.40 -23.06
CA GLY A 159 -19.68 -1.29 -23.09
C GLY A 159 -19.49 -2.59 -22.30
N PHE A 160 -18.55 -2.64 -21.38
CA PHE A 160 -18.37 -3.76 -20.46
C PHE A 160 -19.29 -3.60 -19.23
N HIS A 161 -20.59 -3.86 -19.44
CA HIS A 161 -21.61 -3.78 -18.40
C HIS A 161 -21.42 -4.83 -17.30
N GLU A 162 -22.21 -4.72 -16.24
CA GLU A 162 -22.22 -5.71 -15.15
C GLU A 162 -22.51 -7.13 -15.68
N GLY A 163 -21.77 -8.11 -15.13
CA GLY A 163 -21.84 -9.51 -15.56
C GLY A 163 -20.95 -9.88 -16.75
N ARG A 164 -20.37 -8.92 -17.49
CA ARG A 164 -19.43 -9.23 -18.58
C ARG A 164 -18.05 -9.61 -18.04
N LYS A 165 -17.39 -10.57 -18.69
CA LYS A 165 -16.02 -11.00 -18.38
C LYS A 165 -15.03 -9.85 -18.46
N GLY A 166 -15.17 -8.97 -19.47
CA GLY A 166 -14.30 -7.81 -19.66
C GLY A 166 -14.31 -6.83 -18.49
N ARG A 167 -15.47 -6.61 -17.85
CA ARG A 167 -15.56 -5.78 -16.65
C ARG A 167 -14.75 -6.36 -15.50
N THR A 168 -14.89 -7.66 -15.27
CA THR A 168 -14.09 -8.36 -14.24
C THR A 168 -12.60 -8.28 -14.56
N GLY A 169 -12.20 -8.50 -15.81
CA GLY A 169 -10.81 -8.38 -16.24
C GLY A 169 -10.23 -6.98 -16.04
N ILE A 170 -11.01 -5.93 -16.34
CA ILE A 170 -10.60 -4.52 -16.11
C ILE A 170 -10.35 -4.25 -14.62
N LEU A 171 -11.25 -4.71 -13.73
CA LEU A 171 -11.07 -4.57 -12.29
C LEU A 171 -9.85 -5.35 -11.78
N LEU A 172 -9.69 -6.59 -12.26
CA LEU A 172 -8.52 -7.41 -11.94
C LEU A 172 -7.21 -6.80 -12.44
N ALA A 173 -7.22 -6.14 -13.61
CA ALA A 173 -6.04 -5.44 -14.13
C ALA A 173 -5.56 -4.34 -13.18
N VAL A 174 -6.49 -3.58 -12.58
CA VAL A 174 -6.15 -2.57 -11.58
C VAL A 174 -5.70 -3.21 -10.27
N ILE A 175 -6.43 -4.18 -9.75
CA ILE A 175 -6.12 -4.80 -8.46
C ILE A 175 -4.79 -5.56 -8.53
N LEU A 176 -4.66 -6.52 -9.43
CA LEU A 176 -3.45 -7.33 -9.57
C LEU A 176 -2.26 -6.51 -10.06
N GLY A 177 -2.48 -5.57 -11.01
CA GLY A 177 -1.46 -4.65 -11.51
C GLY A 177 -0.94 -3.68 -10.44
N THR A 178 -1.75 -3.36 -9.44
CA THR A 178 -1.34 -2.53 -8.30
C THR A 178 -0.55 -3.30 -7.26
N TYR A 179 -1.01 -4.50 -6.89
CA TYR A 179 -0.38 -5.24 -5.79
C TYR A 179 0.86 -6.02 -6.22
N ILE A 180 0.76 -6.80 -7.31
CA ILE A 180 1.78 -7.80 -7.63
C ILE A 180 3.07 -7.17 -8.19
N PRO A 181 3.04 -6.29 -9.21
CA PRO A 181 4.26 -5.69 -9.73
C PRO A 181 4.94 -4.69 -8.78
N ALA A 182 4.22 -4.17 -7.79
CA ALA A 182 4.76 -3.24 -6.80
C ALA A 182 5.87 -3.84 -5.93
N PHE A 183 5.99 -5.17 -5.84
CA PHE A 183 7.07 -5.83 -5.11
C PHE A 183 8.46 -5.55 -5.68
N GLY A 184 8.59 -5.15 -6.93
CA GLY A 184 9.87 -4.75 -7.52
C GLY A 184 10.31 -3.32 -7.24
N ILE A 185 9.50 -2.53 -6.50
CA ILE A 185 9.76 -1.12 -6.20
C ILE A 185 9.77 -0.93 -4.69
N LEU A 186 10.90 -0.57 -4.10
CA LEU A 186 11.13 -0.58 -2.66
C LEU A 186 10.03 0.16 -1.85
N PRO A 187 9.69 1.44 -2.11
CA PRO A 187 8.70 2.17 -1.32
C PRO A 187 7.25 1.89 -1.74
N ALA A 188 7.01 1.02 -2.72
CA ALA A 188 5.68 0.84 -3.30
C ALA A 188 4.70 0.07 -2.40
N ASN A 189 5.19 -0.68 -1.42
CA ASN A 189 4.35 -1.42 -0.48
C ASN A 189 5.03 -1.62 0.89
N VAL A 190 4.22 -1.81 1.91
CA VAL A 190 4.68 -1.99 3.30
C VAL A 190 5.57 -3.22 3.49
N PRO A 191 5.28 -4.42 2.92
CA PRO A 191 6.15 -5.58 3.08
C PRO A 191 7.60 -5.36 2.65
N ASN A 192 7.84 -4.64 1.54
CA ASN A 192 9.20 -4.31 1.10
C ASN A 192 9.92 -3.44 2.14
N MET A 193 9.21 -2.46 2.69
CA MET A 193 9.76 -1.54 3.68
C MET A 193 10.06 -2.25 5.00
N VAL A 194 9.19 -3.17 5.42
CA VAL A 194 9.43 -4.02 6.60
C VAL A 194 10.67 -4.89 6.40
N LEU A 195 10.81 -5.52 5.22
CA LEU A 195 11.99 -6.31 4.89
C LEU A 195 13.27 -5.46 4.95
N ALA A 196 13.24 -4.26 4.38
CA ALA A 196 14.39 -3.35 4.43
C ALA A 196 14.74 -2.94 5.87
N GLY A 197 13.74 -2.64 6.70
CA GLY A 197 13.94 -2.31 8.11
C GLY A 197 14.49 -3.48 8.93
N MET A 198 14.07 -4.70 8.65
CA MET A 198 14.62 -5.91 9.28
C MET A 198 16.08 -6.15 8.87
N ALA A 199 16.41 -5.94 7.59
CA ALA A 199 17.79 -6.04 7.10
C ALA A 199 18.69 -5.00 7.78
N GLU A 200 18.21 -3.77 7.95
CA GLU A 200 18.92 -2.70 8.63
C GLU A 200 19.14 -3.01 10.12
N THR A 201 18.08 -3.40 10.85
CA THR A 201 18.15 -3.58 12.31
C THR A 201 18.87 -4.86 12.72
N GLN A 202 18.76 -5.95 11.96
CA GLN A 202 19.33 -7.25 12.34
C GLN A 202 20.70 -7.53 11.70
N TYR A 203 20.93 -7.01 10.49
CA TYR A 203 22.13 -7.33 9.71
C TYR A 203 22.99 -6.10 9.43
N HIS A 204 22.56 -4.91 9.85
CA HIS A 204 23.21 -3.62 9.55
C HIS A 204 23.39 -3.37 8.05
N LEU A 205 22.45 -3.89 7.24
CA LEU A 205 22.46 -3.76 5.79
C LEU A 205 21.47 -2.68 5.37
N SER A 206 21.98 -1.58 4.83
CA SER A 206 21.15 -0.55 4.20
C SER A 206 20.82 -0.92 2.74
N ILE A 207 19.53 -1.11 2.44
CA ILE A 207 19.07 -1.43 1.10
C ILE A 207 18.87 -0.12 0.33
N LEU A 208 19.71 0.09 -0.69
CA LEU A 208 19.57 1.23 -1.61
C LEU A 208 18.43 1.00 -2.61
N TYR A 209 17.72 2.08 -2.93
CA TYR A 209 16.58 2.04 -3.86
C TYR A 209 17.01 1.58 -5.26
N GLY A 210 18.08 2.16 -5.81
CA GLY A 210 18.58 1.83 -7.14
C GLY A 210 18.99 0.36 -7.27
N SER A 211 19.74 -0.18 -6.30
CA SER A 211 20.14 -1.59 -6.28
C SER A 211 18.94 -2.52 -6.16
N TYR A 212 17.96 -2.18 -5.31
CA TYR A 212 16.73 -2.94 -5.16
C TYR A 212 15.94 -2.96 -6.47
N LEU A 213 15.79 -1.81 -7.11
CA LEU A 213 15.05 -1.67 -8.36
C LEU A 213 15.71 -2.47 -9.48
N LEU A 214 17.02 -2.34 -9.68
CA LEU A 214 17.74 -3.06 -10.73
C LEU A 214 17.62 -4.58 -10.57
N LEU A 215 17.68 -5.08 -9.34
CA LEU A 215 17.59 -6.52 -9.07
C LEU A 215 16.16 -7.06 -9.22
N HIS A 216 15.16 -6.36 -8.68
CA HIS A 216 13.82 -6.91 -8.52
C HIS A 216 12.85 -6.48 -9.63
N PHE A 217 12.99 -5.28 -10.20
CA PHE A 217 12.03 -4.72 -11.14
C PHE A 217 11.85 -5.55 -12.42
N PRO A 218 12.92 -6.08 -13.07
CA PRO A 218 12.75 -6.88 -14.27
C PRO A 218 11.87 -8.12 -14.01
N PHE A 219 12.07 -8.79 -12.89
CA PHE A 219 11.39 -10.06 -12.57
C PHE A 219 10.07 -9.84 -11.84
N LEU A 220 10.09 -9.08 -10.75
CA LEU A 220 8.92 -8.91 -9.89
C LEU A 220 7.91 -7.89 -10.42
N SER A 221 8.34 -6.97 -11.28
CA SER A 221 7.44 -5.98 -11.88
C SER A 221 7.13 -6.30 -13.33
N LEU A 222 8.11 -6.26 -14.23
CA LEU A 222 7.86 -6.38 -15.67
C LEU A 222 7.33 -7.75 -16.05
N ILE A 223 8.01 -8.83 -15.68
CA ILE A 223 7.57 -10.19 -16.04
C ILE A 223 6.20 -10.47 -15.45
N LYS A 224 5.98 -10.13 -14.17
CA LYS A 224 4.67 -10.33 -13.53
C LYS A 224 3.57 -9.46 -14.16
N ALA A 225 3.87 -8.23 -14.59
CA ALA A 225 2.91 -7.40 -15.30
C ALA A 225 2.47 -8.06 -16.63
N VAL A 226 3.41 -8.59 -17.40
CA VAL A 226 3.11 -9.32 -18.63
C VAL A 226 2.29 -10.58 -18.36
N LEU A 227 2.65 -11.36 -17.33
CA LEU A 227 1.90 -12.55 -16.93
C LEU A 227 0.48 -12.22 -16.48
N ILE A 228 0.27 -11.12 -15.73
CA ILE A 228 -1.07 -10.66 -15.33
C ILE A 228 -1.91 -10.31 -16.56
N VAL A 229 -1.35 -9.58 -17.52
CA VAL A 229 -2.05 -9.27 -18.77
C VAL A 229 -2.46 -10.55 -19.49
N GLY A 230 -1.52 -11.48 -19.68
CA GLY A 230 -1.80 -12.77 -20.33
C GLY A 230 -2.85 -13.60 -19.58
N PHE A 231 -2.76 -13.67 -18.26
CA PHE A 231 -3.70 -14.37 -17.40
C PHE A 231 -5.13 -13.80 -17.52
N ILE A 232 -5.27 -12.46 -17.49
CA ILE A 232 -6.57 -11.80 -17.61
C ILE A 232 -7.16 -12.04 -19.00
N LEU A 233 -6.38 -11.91 -20.05
CA LEU A 233 -6.85 -12.12 -21.42
C LEU A 233 -7.28 -13.57 -21.65
N PHE A 234 -6.60 -14.52 -21.02
CA PHE A 234 -6.93 -15.95 -21.12
C PHE A 234 -8.20 -16.33 -20.36
N LEU A 235 -8.35 -15.85 -19.12
CA LEU A 235 -9.49 -16.23 -18.26
C LEU A 235 -10.74 -15.38 -18.49
N TYR A 236 -10.57 -14.12 -18.85
CA TYR A 236 -11.64 -13.14 -19.02
C TYR A 236 -11.63 -12.52 -20.43
N PRO A 237 -11.59 -13.33 -21.49
CA PRO A 237 -11.61 -12.80 -22.86
C PRO A 237 -12.90 -12.06 -23.12
N ASP A 238 -12.79 -10.86 -23.69
CA ASP A 238 -13.94 -10.03 -24.10
C ASP A 238 -13.52 -9.07 -25.21
N GLN A 239 -14.49 -8.38 -25.82
CA GLN A 239 -14.25 -7.38 -26.83
C GLN A 239 -15.03 -6.10 -26.53
N PRO A 240 -14.43 -4.92 -26.69
CA PRO A 240 -15.13 -3.67 -26.52
C PRO A 240 -16.26 -3.54 -27.56
N ALA A 241 -17.38 -2.96 -27.14
CA ALA A 241 -18.42 -2.56 -28.08
C ALA A 241 -17.86 -1.48 -29.03
N ALA A 242 -18.34 -1.45 -30.29
CA ALA A 242 -18.02 -0.35 -31.19
C ALA A 242 -18.59 0.95 -30.62
N ILE A 243 -17.73 1.92 -30.30
CA ILE A 243 -18.14 3.17 -29.67
C ILE A 243 -17.98 4.31 -30.66
N ALA A 244 -19.01 5.13 -30.74
CA ALA A 244 -18.92 6.43 -31.36
C ALA A 244 -17.95 7.33 -30.58
N SER A 245 -17.08 8.04 -31.28
CA SER A 245 -16.07 8.93 -30.68
C SER A 245 -16.73 9.90 -29.70
N GLN A 246 -16.45 9.73 -28.42
CA GLN A 246 -16.85 10.73 -27.43
C GLN A 246 -15.82 11.84 -27.39
N GLU A 247 -16.30 13.09 -27.36
CA GLU A 247 -15.47 14.28 -27.22
C GLU A 247 -14.53 14.14 -26.03
N GLN A 248 -13.23 14.29 -26.30
CA GLN A 248 -12.22 14.38 -25.26
C GLN A 248 -12.52 15.62 -24.41
N SER A 249 -13.00 15.40 -23.20
CA SER A 249 -13.13 16.48 -22.23
C SER A 249 -11.78 17.21 -22.08
N ARG A 250 -11.77 18.51 -22.43
CA ARG A 250 -10.56 19.35 -22.26
C ARG A 250 -10.11 19.27 -20.81
N MET A 251 -8.88 18.82 -20.58
CA MET A 251 -8.28 18.85 -19.27
C MET A 251 -8.02 20.29 -18.84
N GLU A 252 -8.47 20.65 -17.66
CA GLU A 252 -8.14 21.93 -17.05
C GLU A 252 -6.62 22.06 -16.85
N PRO A 253 -6.07 23.29 -16.86
CA PRO A 253 -4.64 23.50 -16.58
C PRO A 253 -4.29 23.01 -15.15
N PHE A 254 -3.03 22.65 -14.94
CA PHE A 254 -2.52 22.22 -13.63
C PHE A 254 -2.72 23.32 -12.58
N SER A 255 -3.35 22.98 -11.47
CA SER A 255 -3.44 23.86 -10.31
C SER A 255 -2.05 24.12 -9.70
N ARG A 256 -1.92 25.15 -8.85
CA ARG A 256 -0.68 25.43 -8.14
C ARG A 256 -0.26 24.25 -7.26
N SER A 257 -1.21 23.66 -6.55
CA SER A 257 -0.97 22.50 -5.65
C SER A 257 -0.56 21.27 -6.42
N GLU A 258 -1.17 20.98 -7.58
CA GLU A 258 -0.78 19.86 -8.44
C GLU A 258 0.64 20.05 -8.99
N ARG A 259 1.00 21.25 -9.46
CA ARG A 259 2.37 21.54 -9.95
C ARG A 259 3.41 21.37 -8.87
N MET A 260 3.13 21.89 -7.67
CA MET A 260 4.05 21.81 -6.54
C MET A 260 4.24 20.38 -6.06
N LEU A 261 3.14 19.63 -5.93
CA LEU A 261 3.21 18.20 -5.58
C LEU A 261 3.98 17.41 -6.64
N THR A 262 3.73 17.67 -7.93
CA THR A 262 4.45 17.01 -9.03
C THR A 262 5.96 17.30 -8.93
N ALA A 263 6.35 18.55 -8.66
CA ALA A 263 7.75 18.90 -8.49
C ALA A 263 8.39 18.15 -7.30
N VAL A 264 7.71 18.08 -6.15
CA VAL A 264 8.20 17.32 -4.99
C VAL A 264 8.36 15.84 -5.33
N LEU A 265 7.35 15.20 -5.94
CA LEU A 265 7.40 13.79 -6.32
C LEU A 265 8.52 13.48 -7.31
N LEU A 266 8.71 14.31 -8.33
CA LEU A 266 9.80 14.13 -9.30
C LEU A 266 11.17 14.33 -8.67
N THR A 267 11.32 15.31 -7.76
CA THR A 267 12.56 15.52 -7.00
C THR A 267 12.87 14.31 -6.12
N MET A 268 11.87 13.79 -5.39
CA MET A 268 12.05 12.58 -4.57
C MET A 268 12.45 11.38 -5.42
N LEU A 269 11.78 11.16 -6.56
CA LEU A 269 12.09 10.07 -7.47
C LEU A 269 13.53 10.21 -8.03
N ALA A 270 13.93 11.43 -8.42
CA ALA A 270 15.29 11.69 -8.88
C ALA A 270 16.32 11.38 -7.78
N LEU A 271 16.07 11.82 -6.54
CA LEU A 271 16.94 11.51 -5.40
C LEU A 271 16.99 10.01 -5.12
N TRP A 272 15.87 9.28 -5.20
CA TRP A 272 15.87 7.82 -5.04
C TRP A 272 16.65 7.11 -6.14
N MET A 273 16.53 7.56 -7.40
CA MET A 273 17.27 6.98 -8.53
C MET A 273 18.78 7.27 -8.48
N THR A 274 19.18 8.30 -7.75
CA THR A 274 20.58 8.74 -7.60
C THR A 274 21.15 8.43 -6.21
N ASP A 275 20.52 7.55 -5.43
CA ASP A 275 20.94 7.22 -4.07
C ASP A 275 22.34 6.59 -4.01
N PHE A 276 22.79 5.98 -5.09
CA PHE A 276 24.17 5.49 -5.26
C PHE A 276 25.23 6.59 -5.25
N LEU A 277 24.86 7.86 -5.48
CA LEU A 277 25.77 9.02 -5.43
C LEU A 277 25.88 9.61 -4.02
N HIS A 278 24.76 9.72 -3.31
CA HIS A 278 24.68 10.44 -2.04
C HIS A 278 24.45 9.53 -0.82
N HIS A 279 24.12 8.27 -1.02
CA HIS A 279 23.88 7.26 0.02
C HIS A 279 22.85 7.65 1.10
N VAL A 280 21.96 8.60 0.79
CA VAL A 280 20.85 8.98 1.68
C VAL A 280 19.76 7.92 1.59
N SER A 281 19.34 7.37 2.74
CA SER A 281 18.27 6.39 2.78
C SER A 281 16.99 6.92 2.13
N PRO A 282 16.28 6.08 1.37
CA PRO A 282 14.97 6.42 0.78
C PRO A 282 13.96 6.96 1.79
N ALA A 283 14.08 6.55 3.05
CA ALA A 283 13.20 7.00 4.14
C ALA A 283 13.35 8.50 4.44
N TRP A 284 14.57 9.00 4.48
CA TRP A 284 14.83 10.42 4.77
C TRP A 284 14.40 11.33 3.63
N ILE A 285 14.52 10.86 2.40
CA ILE A 285 14.00 11.54 1.20
C ILE A 285 12.46 11.61 1.27
N ALA A 286 11.80 10.49 1.62
CA ALA A 286 10.34 10.46 1.79
C ALA A 286 9.87 11.36 2.93
N LEU A 287 10.55 11.33 4.07
CA LEU A 287 10.25 12.19 5.20
C LEU A 287 10.45 13.68 4.86
N GLY A 288 11.55 14.01 4.18
CA GLY A 288 11.82 15.37 3.70
C GLY A 288 10.71 15.89 2.77
N GLY A 289 10.30 15.08 1.79
CA GLY A 289 9.16 15.38 0.92
C GLY A 289 7.87 15.57 1.70
N ALA A 290 7.58 14.68 2.66
CA ALA A 290 6.40 14.77 3.51
C ALA A 290 6.40 16.06 4.36
N VAL A 291 7.51 16.40 4.96
CA VAL A 291 7.67 17.66 5.74
C VAL A 291 7.41 18.87 4.84
N LEU A 292 8.00 18.93 3.64
CA LEU A 292 7.76 20.02 2.69
C LEU A 292 6.26 20.18 2.35
N LEU A 293 5.53 19.07 2.20
CA LEU A 293 4.10 19.10 1.88
C LEU A 293 3.21 19.58 3.04
N LEU A 294 3.72 19.50 4.28
CA LEU A 294 3.03 19.93 5.50
C LEU A 294 3.43 21.35 5.96
N LEU A 295 4.52 21.93 5.40
CA LEU A 295 5.00 23.25 5.85
C LEU A 295 3.94 24.34 5.70
N PRO A 296 3.83 25.25 6.69
CA PRO A 296 3.00 26.45 6.57
C PRO A 296 3.38 27.25 5.31
N GLY A 297 2.36 27.66 4.53
CA GLY A 297 2.57 28.34 3.24
C GLY A 297 2.66 27.42 2.02
N VAL A 298 2.96 26.14 2.20
CA VAL A 298 2.81 25.05 1.22
C VAL A 298 1.47 24.39 1.35
N GLU A 299 1.14 23.94 2.54
CA GLU A 299 -0.15 23.38 3.00
C GLU A 299 -0.93 22.57 1.96
N ILE A 300 -0.25 21.69 1.24
CA ILE A 300 -0.92 20.79 0.28
C ILE A 300 -1.79 19.77 1.02
N VAL A 301 -1.37 19.40 2.23
CA VAL A 301 -2.16 18.60 3.17
C VAL A 301 -2.43 19.46 4.39
N SER A 302 -3.68 19.84 4.61
CA SER A 302 -4.04 20.56 5.82
C SER A 302 -3.97 19.66 7.05
N THR A 303 -3.72 20.24 8.22
CA THR A 303 -3.70 19.51 9.51
C THR A 303 -4.99 18.72 9.74
N ALA A 304 -6.14 19.24 9.30
CA ALA A 304 -7.41 18.55 9.39
C ALA A 304 -7.48 17.32 8.49
N GLN A 305 -6.99 17.41 7.26
CA GLN A 305 -6.90 16.28 6.32
C GLN A 305 -5.88 15.24 6.77
N PHE A 306 -4.76 15.68 7.34
CA PHE A 306 -3.78 14.82 7.98
C PHE A 306 -4.42 13.99 9.10
N ASN A 307 -5.12 14.62 10.03
CA ASN A 307 -5.78 13.94 11.16
C ASN A 307 -6.93 13.02 10.73
N GLN A 308 -7.64 13.34 9.65
CA GLN A 308 -8.74 12.50 9.14
C GLN A 308 -8.27 11.29 8.34
N LYS A 309 -7.17 11.42 7.60
CA LYS A 309 -6.69 10.35 6.69
C LYS A 309 -5.66 9.43 7.32
N ILE A 310 -4.86 9.93 8.24
CA ILE A 310 -4.08 9.08 9.12
C ILE A 310 -5.04 8.61 10.21
N LYS A 311 -5.87 7.63 9.85
CA LYS A 311 -6.66 6.93 10.86
C LYS A 311 -5.65 6.18 11.74
N TRP A 312 -5.36 6.76 12.90
CA TRP A 312 -4.57 6.11 13.96
C TRP A 312 -5.20 4.81 14.45
N SER A 313 -6.38 4.47 13.93
CA SER A 313 -7.17 3.27 14.22
C SER A 313 -7.15 2.21 13.12
N SER A 314 -6.33 2.37 12.08
CA SER A 314 -6.22 1.38 11.01
C SER A 314 -4.84 0.78 10.92
#